data_f2964bfcc75935abcb25f4889d30716d
#
_entry.id   f2964bfcc75935abcb25f4889d30716d
#
_cell.length_a   1.000
_cell.length_b   1.000
_cell.length_c   1.000
_cell.angle_alpha   90.00
_cell.angle_beta   90.00
_cell.angle_gamma   90.00
#
_symmetry.space_group_name_H-M   'P 1'
#
loop_
_entity.id
_entity.type
_entity.pdbx_description
1 polymer ?
#
loop_
_entity_poly.entity_id
_entity_poly.type
_entity_poly.pdbx_seq_one_letter_code
_entity_poly.pdbx_strand_id
1 'polypeptide(L)'
;MLVTEEKLRDFYDIAIVIPTLNEETGIAPTISSIKEALGTKFSFKIVVVDGLSTDKTVEIARSMGAKVIRQRRKGYGDALQAGFFFVDTKLQTTVTVMIDADGTYEPKDIAKMADIIISEDADFVIGNRFANMHKDAMSTTNRIGNRLLSNVARRLLNIQVADSQCGLRAFRSDLANIFYNSSLGMPFATEMLTATSMYHIRIKEIPTSYYKRMGGTKLNPIQDGGRILGTIIRLMRDTRPLSFFLSIGLVMIGIGTFFGIEVLLDYLKTHTVSRIPTSILSVLLIVLGVQTISLGLISDMIKNKNYDKRIFFSE
;
A
#
# COMPACT_ATOMS: atom_id res chain seq x y z
N MET A 1 36.55 -14.35 -23.98
CA MET A 1 36.75 -14.61 -22.56
C MET A 1 36.68 -13.27 -21.87
N LEU A 2 35.49 -12.76 -21.58
CA LEU A 2 35.26 -11.53 -20.85
C LEU A 2 34.62 -11.97 -19.51
N VAL A 3 35.49 -12.23 -18.52
CA VAL A 3 35.09 -12.33 -17.13
C VAL A 3 34.81 -10.89 -16.69
N THR A 4 33.58 -10.46 -16.74
CA THR A 4 33.14 -9.26 -16.05
C THR A 4 33.35 -9.52 -14.56
N GLU A 5 34.29 -8.79 -13.94
CA GLU A 5 34.43 -8.72 -12.50
C GLU A 5 33.06 -8.33 -11.92
N GLU A 6 32.30 -9.29 -11.40
CA GLU A 6 31.18 -9.05 -10.52
C GLU A 6 31.74 -8.37 -9.29
N LYS A 7 31.65 -7.03 -9.26
CA LYS A 7 32.03 -6.24 -8.11
C LYS A 7 31.22 -6.76 -6.95
N LEU A 8 31.85 -7.46 -6.01
CA LEU A 8 31.24 -7.98 -4.79
C LEU A 8 30.41 -6.86 -4.18
N ARG A 9 29.09 -7.06 -4.06
CA ARG A 9 28.20 -6.11 -3.44
C ARG A 9 28.46 -6.15 -1.94
N ASP A 10 28.46 -4.97 -1.28
CA ASP A 10 28.55 -4.91 0.18
C ASP A 10 27.34 -5.63 0.81
N PHE A 11 27.60 -6.58 1.71
CA PHE A 11 26.56 -7.29 2.44
C PHE A 11 26.17 -6.52 3.71
N TYR A 12 24.87 -6.41 3.94
CA TYR A 12 24.28 -5.88 5.17
C TYR A 12 23.09 -6.73 5.59
N ASP A 13 22.85 -6.85 6.90
CA ASP A 13 21.64 -7.51 7.37
C ASP A 13 20.38 -6.72 6.98
N ILE A 14 20.45 -5.38 7.08
CA ILE A 14 19.31 -4.50 6.87
C ILE A 14 19.66 -3.33 5.94
N ALA A 15 18.83 -3.08 4.93
CA ALA A 15 18.79 -1.80 4.21
C ALA A 15 17.60 -0.97 4.68
N ILE A 16 17.83 0.29 5.06
CA ILE A 16 16.77 1.20 5.51
C ILE A 16 16.56 2.27 4.44
N VAL A 17 15.39 2.29 3.80
CA VAL A 17 15.00 3.25 2.78
C VAL A 17 14.16 4.35 3.42
N ILE A 18 14.64 5.60 3.32
CA ILE A 18 14.01 6.79 3.92
C ILE A 18 13.64 7.76 2.80
N PRO A 19 12.38 7.81 2.35
CA PRO A 19 11.93 8.82 1.40
C PRO A 19 11.90 10.19 2.09
N THR A 20 12.47 11.22 1.44
CA THR A 20 12.56 12.58 2.02
C THR A 20 12.18 13.64 1.00
N LEU A 21 11.51 14.69 1.50
CA LEU A 21 11.30 15.95 0.78
C LEU A 21 11.19 17.08 1.78
N ASN A 22 12.21 17.94 1.87
CA ASN A 22 12.28 19.05 2.82
C ASN A 22 12.01 18.60 4.27
N GLU A 23 12.83 17.70 4.79
CA GLU A 23 12.75 17.13 6.14
C GLU A 23 13.99 17.47 6.98
N GLU A 24 14.54 18.69 6.83
CA GLU A 24 15.77 19.11 7.52
C GLU A 24 15.68 18.99 9.04
N THR A 25 14.47 19.15 9.63
CA THR A 25 14.25 19.03 11.09
C THR A 25 14.10 17.59 11.56
N GLY A 26 13.60 16.68 10.72
CA GLY A 26 13.29 15.29 11.08
C GLY A 26 14.40 14.31 10.71
N ILE A 27 15.17 14.57 9.64
CA ILE A 27 16.10 13.60 9.09
C ILE A 27 17.26 13.24 10.06
N ALA A 28 17.84 14.24 10.77
CA ALA A 28 18.94 14.00 11.69
C ALA A 28 18.50 13.15 12.91
N PRO A 29 17.42 13.51 13.64
CA PRO A 29 16.90 12.68 14.71
C PRO A 29 16.55 11.26 14.24
N THR A 30 15.91 11.11 13.07
CA THR A 30 15.53 9.79 12.52
C THR A 30 16.78 8.93 12.29
N ILE A 31 17.81 9.45 11.61
CA ILE A 31 19.06 8.70 11.36
C ILE A 31 19.77 8.34 12.67
N SER A 32 19.85 9.27 13.62
CA SER A 32 20.49 9.02 14.92
C SER A 32 19.78 7.92 15.70
N SER A 33 18.45 7.97 15.79
CA SER A 33 17.64 6.98 16.50
C SER A 33 17.70 5.60 15.84
N ILE A 34 17.79 5.51 14.50
CA ILE A 34 18.01 4.26 13.77
C ILE A 34 19.36 3.66 14.14
N LYS A 35 20.44 4.46 14.13
CA LYS A 35 21.77 4.00 14.50
C LYS A 35 21.83 3.50 15.95
N GLU A 36 21.18 4.20 16.86
CA GLU A 36 21.08 3.79 18.27
C GLU A 36 20.27 2.49 18.42
N ALA A 37 19.13 2.38 17.75
CA ALA A 37 18.22 1.24 17.86
C ALA A 37 18.80 -0.06 17.28
N LEU A 38 19.54 0.00 16.19
CA LEU A 38 20.17 -1.15 15.57
C LEU A 38 21.54 -1.47 16.19
N GLY A 39 22.25 -0.43 16.61
CA GLY A 39 23.50 -0.53 17.36
C GLY A 39 24.52 -1.46 16.70
N THR A 40 25.02 -2.40 17.49
CA THR A 40 25.94 -3.46 17.04
C THR A 40 25.26 -4.78 16.72
N LYS A 41 23.94 -4.87 16.88
CA LYS A 41 23.18 -6.11 16.67
C LYS A 41 23.09 -6.49 15.19
N PHE A 42 22.94 -5.48 14.32
CA PHE A 42 22.80 -5.67 12.88
C PHE A 42 23.79 -4.81 12.11
N SER A 43 24.33 -5.35 11.03
CA SER A 43 24.97 -4.56 9.99
C SER A 43 23.88 -3.89 9.13
N PHE A 44 23.98 -2.57 8.89
CA PHE A 44 22.92 -1.88 8.15
C PHE A 44 23.42 -0.77 7.25
N LYS A 45 22.64 -0.48 6.19
CA LYS A 45 22.85 0.65 5.29
C LYS A 45 21.63 1.54 5.25
N ILE A 46 21.82 2.84 5.52
CA ILE A 46 20.75 3.84 5.39
C ILE A 46 20.83 4.43 3.97
N VAL A 47 19.70 4.37 3.25
CA VAL A 47 19.50 4.90 1.90
C VAL A 47 18.42 5.97 1.98
N VAL A 48 18.82 7.23 1.91
CA VAL A 48 17.91 8.38 1.85
C VAL A 48 17.59 8.67 0.39
N VAL A 49 16.30 8.70 0.06
CA VAL A 49 15.83 8.99 -1.29
C VAL A 49 15.25 10.39 -1.34
N ASP A 50 16.00 11.31 -1.93
CA ASP A 50 15.66 12.73 -1.99
C ASP A 50 14.66 13.05 -3.09
N GLY A 51 13.53 13.64 -2.71
CA GLY A 51 12.45 14.12 -3.56
C GLY A 51 12.67 15.51 -4.17
N LEU A 52 13.90 15.91 -4.39
CA LEU A 52 14.33 17.25 -4.81
C LEU A 52 14.10 18.31 -3.70
N SER A 53 14.62 18.02 -2.53
CA SER A 53 14.60 18.95 -1.39
C SER A 53 15.32 20.25 -1.72
N THR A 54 14.77 21.37 -1.23
CA THR A 54 15.29 22.73 -1.38
C THR A 54 15.91 23.27 -0.10
N ASP A 55 15.80 22.52 1.00
CA ASP A 55 16.38 22.80 2.30
C ASP A 55 17.67 21.99 2.55
N LYS A 56 18.16 21.94 3.77
CA LYS A 56 19.40 21.23 4.14
C LYS A 56 19.26 19.72 4.30
N THR A 57 18.14 19.10 3.94
CA THR A 57 17.88 17.69 4.13
C THR A 57 19.01 16.81 3.57
N VAL A 58 19.43 17.06 2.34
CA VAL A 58 20.46 16.25 1.64
C VAL A 58 21.83 16.40 2.29
N GLU A 59 22.21 17.63 2.68
CA GLU A 59 23.47 17.93 3.35
C GLU A 59 23.55 17.18 4.69
N ILE A 60 22.50 17.31 5.50
CA ILE A 60 22.40 16.67 6.82
C ILE A 60 22.48 15.14 6.67
N ALA A 61 21.71 14.54 5.75
CA ALA A 61 21.70 13.09 5.56
C ALA A 61 23.10 12.57 5.19
N ARG A 62 23.83 13.28 4.30
CA ARG A 62 25.19 12.90 3.92
C ARG A 62 26.18 13.02 5.06
N SER A 63 26.13 14.11 5.83
CA SER A 63 27.03 14.32 6.98
C SER A 63 26.84 13.23 8.05
N MET A 64 25.65 12.65 8.12
CA MET A 64 25.34 11.53 9.00
C MET A 64 25.69 10.16 8.39
N GLY A 65 26.39 10.08 7.24
CA GLY A 65 26.85 8.83 6.62
C GLY A 65 25.77 8.05 5.86
N ALA A 66 24.60 8.63 5.60
CA ALA A 66 23.60 7.99 4.78
C ALA A 66 23.99 8.04 3.28
N LYS A 67 23.65 7.01 2.54
CA LYS A 67 23.71 7.03 1.07
C LYS A 67 22.53 7.84 0.56
N VAL A 68 22.77 8.96 -0.07
CA VAL A 68 21.69 9.77 -0.66
C VAL A 68 21.60 9.48 -2.17
N ILE A 69 20.41 9.14 -2.62
CA ILE A 69 20.04 9.00 -4.03
C ILE A 69 18.89 9.94 -4.35
N ARG A 70 18.70 10.29 -5.61
CA ARG A 70 17.59 11.14 -6.07
C ARG A 70 16.52 10.30 -6.72
N GLN A 71 15.25 10.58 -6.43
CA GLN A 71 14.12 10.02 -7.18
C GLN A 71 14.11 10.58 -8.62
N ARG A 72 13.47 9.86 -9.54
CA ARG A 72 13.39 10.26 -10.95
C ARG A 72 12.17 11.10 -11.26
N ARG A 73 11.04 10.80 -10.63
CA ARG A 73 9.73 11.45 -10.83
C ARG A 73 9.20 11.92 -9.47
N LYS A 74 8.26 12.87 -9.47
CA LYS A 74 7.66 13.36 -8.22
C LYS A 74 6.72 12.32 -7.62
N GLY A 75 6.81 12.10 -6.31
CA GLY A 75 5.87 11.32 -5.52
C GLY A 75 6.51 10.36 -4.54
N TYR A 76 5.79 10.08 -3.48
CA TYR A 76 6.23 9.19 -2.39
C TYR A 76 6.55 7.77 -2.88
N GLY A 77 5.69 7.22 -3.74
CA GLY A 77 5.90 5.90 -4.31
C GLY A 77 7.12 5.83 -5.24
N ASP A 78 7.41 6.88 -6.03
CA ASP A 78 8.61 6.93 -6.87
C ASP A 78 9.89 6.93 -6.02
N ALA A 79 9.89 7.66 -4.90
CA ALA A 79 11.01 7.67 -3.97
C ALA A 79 11.26 6.26 -3.40
N LEU A 80 10.23 5.56 -2.95
CA LEU A 80 10.35 4.21 -2.41
C LEU A 80 10.80 3.21 -3.47
N GLN A 81 10.23 3.25 -4.69
CA GLN A 81 10.66 2.39 -5.80
C GLN A 81 12.13 2.61 -6.16
N ALA A 82 12.59 3.87 -6.21
CA ALA A 82 13.99 4.20 -6.46
C ALA A 82 14.90 3.65 -5.35
N GLY A 83 14.48 3.74 -4.10
CA GLY A 83 15.19 3.17 -2.95
C GLY A 83 15.28 1.65 -3.02
N PHE A 84 14.16 0.97 -3.24
CA PHE A 84 14.11 -0.49 -3.37
C PHE A 84 14.93 -0.99 -4.56
N PHE A 85 14.85 -0.31 -5.71
CA PHE A 85 15.68 -0.62 -6.86
C PHE A 85 17.18 -0.47 -6.57
N PHE A 86 17.57 0.57 -5.82
CA PHE A 86 18.94 0.76 -5.40
C PHE A 86 19.41 -0.39 -4.48
N VAL A 87 18.59 -0.77 -3.50
CA VAL A 87 18.90 -1.89 -2.60
C VAL A 87 19.09 -3.17 -3.39
N ASP A 88 18.13 -3.54 -4.21
CA ASP A 88 18.13 -4.77 -5.00
C ASP A 88 19.33 -4.86 -5.97
N THR A 89 19.68 -3.74 -6.61
CA THR A 89 20.75 -3.74 -7.67
C THR A 89 22.14 -3.42 -7.17
N LYS A 90 22.29 -2.74 -6.02
CA LYS A 90 23.57 -2.22 -5.53
C LYS A 90 24.04 -2.78 -4.20
N LEU A 91 23.14 -3.35 -3.43
CA LEU A 91 23.43 -3.95 -2.12
C LEU A 91 23.10 -5.45 -2.15
N GLN A 92 23.64 -6.17 -1.18
CA GLN A 92 23.20 -7.51 -0.84
C GLN A 92 22.65 -7.45 0.59
N THR A 93 21.35 -7.62 0.77
CA THR A 93 20.69 -7.46 2.08
C THR A 93 19.65 -8.53 2.31
N THR A 94 19.47 -8.92 3.59
CA THR A 94 18.44 -9.88 3.99
C THR A 94 17.08 -9.19 4.14
N VAL A 95 17.07 -8.02 4.80
CA VAL A 95 15.85 -7.27 5.12
C VAL A 95 15.91 -5.88 4.53
N THR A 96 14.84 -5.46 3.87
CA THR A 96 14.63 -4.07 3.46
C THR A 96 13.54 -3.45 4.33
N VAL A 97 13.84 -2.30 4.92
CA VAL A 97 12.93 -1.52 5.76
C VAL A 97 12.62 -0.19 5.10
N MET A 98 11.38 0.24 5.13
CA MET A 98 10.99 1.61 4.82
C MET A 98 10.49 2.32 6.07
N ILE A 99 10.89 3.58 6.25
CA ILE A 99 10.48 4.43 7.37
C ILE A 99 10.47 5.89 6.91
N ASP A 100 9.51 6.68 7.41
CA ASP A 100 9.43 8.11 7.09
C ASP A 100 10.49 8.92 7.85
N ALA A 101 10.93 10.05 7.27
CA ALA A 101 12.00 10.90 7.80
C ALA A 101 11.58 11.88 8.90
N ASP A 102 10.30 11.87 9.30
CA ASP A 102 9.65 12.90 10.10
C ASP A 102 9.65 12.65 11.62
N GLY A 103 10.33 11.59 12.06
CA GLY A 103 10.44 11.23 13.47
C GLY A 103 9.15 10.67 14.10
N THR A 104 8.16 10.28 13.30
CA THR A 104 6.89 9.76 13.83
C THR A 104 6.95 8.33 14.32
N TYR A 105 7.92 7.53 13.87
CA TYR A 105 8.06 6.11 14.24
C TYR A 105 9.16 5.88 15.27
N GLU A 106 9.00 4.82 16.08
CA GLU A 106 10.01 4.34 17.02
C GLU A 106 11.00 3.40 16.30
N PRO A 107 12.27 3.77 16.10
CA PRO A 107 13.24 2.95 15.38
C PRO A 107 13.55 1.60 16.04
N LYS A 108 13.31 1.44 17.34
CA LYS A 108 13.45 0.12 18.03
C LYS A 108 12.53 -0.95 17.45
N ASP A 109 11.42 -0.55 16.83
CA ASP A 109 10.53 -1.49 16.16
C ASP A 109 11.14 -2.07 14.87
N ILE A 110 12.13 -1.39 14.25
CA ILE A 110 12.89 -1.91 13.10
C ILE A 110 13.62 -3.20 13.48
N ALA A 111 14.29 -3.21 14.64
CA ALA A 111 15.00 -4.39 15.09
C ALA A 111 14.06 -5.59 15.31
N LYS A 112 12.87 -5.35 15.90
CA LYS A 112 11.84 -6.40 16.06
C LYS A 112 11.33 -6.92 14.72
N MET A 113 11.08 -6.03 13.74
CA MET A 113 10.65 -6.41 12.40
C MET A 113 11.70 -7.24 11.68
N ALA A 114 12.97 -6.84 11.78
CA ALA A 114 14.08 -7.58 11.21
C ALA A 114 14.23 -8.98 11.84
N ASP A 115 14.13 -9.10 13.17
CA ASP A 115 14.17 -10.39 13.86
C ASP A 115 13.07 -11.34 13.33
N ILE A 116 11.84 -10.85 13.14
CA ILE A 116 10.71 -11.63 12.63
C ILE A 116 10.99 -12.15 11.21
N ILE A 117 11.58 -11.34 10.34
CA ILE A 117 11.89 -11.72 8.95
C ILE A 117 13.07 -12.69 8.92
N ILE A 118 14.13 -12.43 9.68
CA ILE A 118 15.33 -13.27 9.72
C ILE A 118 15.01 -14.64 10.33
N SER A 119 14.09 -14.71 11.31
CA SER A 119 13.60 -15.98 11.87
C SER A 119 12.59 -16.71 10.97
N GLU A 120 12.32 -16.19 9.79
CA GLU A 120 11.36 -16.74 8.81
C GLU A 120 9.91 -16.85 9.31
N ASP A 121 9.56 -16.09 10.36
CA ASP A 121 8.21 -16.06 10.93
C ASP A 121 7.21 -15.31 10.01
N ALA A 122 7.73 -14.35 9.22
CA ALA A 122 7.00 -13.66 8.18
C ALA A 122 7.94 -13.18 7.06
N ASP A 123 7.38 -12.92 5.88
CA ASP A 123 8.12 -12.37 4.74
C ASP A 123 7.95 -10.85 4.62
N PHE A 124 6.89 -10.33 5.24
CA PHE A 124 6.54 -8.92 5.27
C PHE A 124 5.98 -8.56 6.64
N VAL A 125 6.52 -7.51 7.25
CA VAL A 125 6.06 -6.99 8.56
C VAL A 125 5.63 -5.53 8.40
N ILE A 126 4.49 -5.17 8.98
CA ILE A 126 3.95 -3.81 8.98
C ILE A 126 3.67 -3.35 10.41
N GLY A 127 3.91 -2.07 10.69
CA GLY A 127 3.53 -1.47 11.95
C GLY A 127 2.04 -1.16 12.05
N ASN A 128 1.48 -1.21 13.26
CA ASN A 128 0.14 -0.75 13.59
C ASN A 128 0.23 0.46 14.51
N ARG A 129 0.05 1.66 13.92
CA ARG A 129 0.08 2.93 14.66
C ARG A 129 -1.06 3.09 15.66
N PHE A 130 -2.19 2.40 15.41
CA PHE A 130 -3.37 2.52 16.26
C PHE A 130 -3.23 1.80 17.60
N ALA A 131 -2.28 0.87 17.71
CA ALA A 131 -2.05 0.08 18.92
C ALA A 131 -1.35 0.91 20.01
N ASN A 132 -0.32 1.70 19.65
CA ASN A 132 0.50 2.46 20.59
C ASN A 132 0.67 3.93 20.13
N MET A 133 -0.45 4.60 19.87
CA MET A 133 -0.44 6.00 19.44
C MET A 133 -0.28 6.94 20.63
N HIS A 134 0.76 7.76 20.61
CA HIS A 134 0.95 8.81 21.62
C HIS A 134 -0.10 9.90 21.48
N LYS A 135 -0.33 10.62 22.59
CA LYS A 135 -1.25 11.76 22.63
C LYS A 135 -0.78 12.83 21.61
N ASP A 136 -1.74 13.36 20.84
CA ASP A 136 -1.50 14.39 19.80
C ASP A 136 -0.57 13.98 18.64
N ALA A 137 -0.30 12.67 18.49
CA ALA A 137 0.51 12.15 17.36
C ALA A 137 -0.22 12.29 16.01
N MET A 138 -1.54 12.21 16.01
CA MET A 138 -2.36 12.34 14.81
C MET A 138 -3.68 13.06 15.13
N SER A 139 -4.12 13.98 14.24
CA SER A 139 -5.42 14.61 14.39
C SER A 139 -6.55 13.57 14.34
N THR A 140 -7.67 13.85 15.03
CA THR A 140 -8.85 12.98 15.06
C THR A 140 -9.37 12.69 13.64
N THR A 141 -9.40 13.72 12.78
CA THR A 141 -9.81 13.58 11.37
C THR A 141 -8.94 12.60 10.60
N ASN A 142 -7.61 12.74 10.71
CA ASN A 142 -6.67 11.82 10.05
C ASN A 142 -6.77 10.40 10.61
N ARG A 143 -6.99 10.27 11.92
CA ARG A 143 -7.17 8.97 12.59
C ARG A 143 -8.42 8.24 12.07
N ILE A 144 -9.54 8.96 11.97
CA ILE A 144 -10.79 8.41 11.42
C ILE A 144 -10.61 8.07 9.94
N GLY A 145 -10.03 8.98 9.14
CA GLY A 145 -9.77 8.76 7.72
C GLY A 145 -8.89 7.53 7.47
N ASN A 146 -7.77 7.40 8.19
CA ASN A 146 -6.87 6.24 8.05
C ASN A 146 -7.54 4.92 8.48
N ARG A 147 -8.35 4.92 9.54
CA ARG A 147 -9.14 3.74 9.95
C ARG A 147 -10.16 3.36 8.90
N LEU A 148 -10.86 4.36 8.33
CA LEU A 148 -11.82 4.11 7.26
C LEU A 148 -11.14 3.51 6.03
N LEU A 149 -10.04 4.10 5.54
CA LEU A 149 -9.27 3.59 4.42
C LEU A 149 -8.76 2.16 4.68
N SER A 150 -8.23 1.90 5.88
CA SER A 150 -7.77 0.56 6.27
C SER A 150 -8.91 -0.46 6.30
N ASN A 151 -10.08 -0.08 6.82
CA ASN A 151 -11.27 -0.95 6.83
C ASN A 151 -11.77 -1.25 5.41
N VAL A 152 -11.78 -0.24 4.54
CA VAL A 152 -12.15 -0.41 3.13
C VAL A 152 -11.15 -1.31 2.41
N ALA A 153 -9.84 -1.08 2.57
CA ALA A 153 -8.79 -1.92 2.00
C ALA A 153 -8.92 -3.38 2.49
N ARG A 154 -9.10 -3.58 3.79
CA ARG A 154 -9.29 -4.91 4.38
C ARG A 154 -10.48 -5.66 3.80
N ARG A 155 -11.63 -5.00 3.65
CA ARG A 155 -12.85 -5.63 3.12
C ARG A 155 -12.78 -5.87 1.61
N LEU A 156 -12.35 -4.86 0.85
CA LEU A 156 -12.38 -4.91 -0.62
C LEU A 156 -11.20 -5.69 -1.22
N LEU A 157 -10.02 -5.58 -0.62
CA LEU A 157 -8.79 -6.21 -1.11
C LEU A 157 -8.39 -7.48 -0.33
N ASN A 158 -9.14 -7.82 0.74
CA ASN A 158 -8.85 -8.95 1.64
C ASN A 158 -7.46 -8.87 2.29
N ILE A 159 -7.05 -7.67 2.69
CA ILE A 159 -5.75 -7.42 3.34
C ILE A 159 -5.95 -7.55 4.86
N GLN A 160 -5.30 -8.53 5.48
CA GLN A 160 -5.48 -8.87 6.90
C GLN A 160 -4.61 -8.00 7.82
N VAL A 161 -4.68 -6.65 7.66
CA VAL A 161 -3.99 -5.68 8.52
C VAL A 161 -4.94 -4.61 9.03
N ALA A 162 -4.73 -4.11 10.25
CA ALA A 162 -5.54 -3.07 10.86
C ALA A 162 -5.11 -1.66 10.41
N ASP A 163 -3.81 -1.44 10.12
CA ASP A 163 -3.28 -0.16 9.65
C ASP A 163 -2.60 -0.28 8.28
N SER A 164 -3.40 -0.28 7.22
CA SER A 164 -2.89 -0.37 5.84
C SER A 164 -2.09 0.86 5.38
N GLN A 165 -2.17 1.98 6.12
CA GLN A 165 -1.50 3.24 5.77
C GLN A 165 -0.25 3.51 6.60
N CYS A 166 0.23 2.53 7.39
CA CYS A 166 1.47 2.67 8.14
C CYS A 166 2.68 2.78 7.20
N GLY A 167 3.56 3.76 7.42
CA GLY A 167 4.79 3.97 6.65
C GLY A 167 5.96 3.11 7.11
N LEU A 168 5.92 2.56 8.34
CA LEU A 168 6.95 1.65 8.84
C LEU A 168 6.65 0.22 8.39
N ARG A 169 7.49 -0.31 7.50
CA ARG A 169 7.37 -1.67 6.95
C ARG A 169 8.75 -2.29 6.78
N ALA A 170 8.81 -3.60 6.95
CA ALA A 170 10.00 -4.38 6.66
C ALA A 170 9.60 -5.61 5.82
N PHE A 171 10.48 -6.04 4.93
CA PHE A 171 10.24 -7.20 4.09
C PHE A 171 11.56 -7.86 3.67
N ARG A 172 11.52 -9.12 3.27
CA ARG A 172 12.64 -9.82 2.68
C ARG A 172 13.11 -9.07 1.43
N SER A 173 14.40 -8.81 1.32
CA SER A 173 14.93 -7.94 0.25
C SER A 173 14.70 -8.50 -1.16
N ASP A 174 14.61 -9.81 -1.34
CA ASP A 174 14.30 -10.47 -2.61
C ASP A 174 12.88 -10.19 -3.13
N LEU A 175 11.98 -9.67 -2.26
CA LEU A 175 10.65 -9.25 -2.65
C LEU A 175 10.59 -7.83 -3.23
N ALA A 176 11.70 -7.08 -3.24
CA ALA A 176 11.72 -5.68 -3.68
C ALA A 176 11.20 -5.49 -5.11
N ASN A 177 11.51 -6.44 -6.00
CA ASN A 177 11.12 -6.40 -7.42
C ASN A 177 9.60 -6.45 -7.63
N ILE A 178 8.84 -7.03 -6.69
CA ILE A 178 7.36 -7.10 -6.75
C ILE A 178 6.74 -5.69 -6.70
N PHE A 179 7.45 -4.73 -6.10
CA PHE A 179 6.92 -3.38 -5.84
C PHE A 179 7.31 -2.33 -6.89
N TYR A 180 8.10 -2.68 -7.93
CA TYR A 180 8.63 -1.70 -8.91
C TYR A 180 7.59 -1.08 -9.84
N ASN A 181 6.46 -1.71 -10.07
CA ASN A 181 5.44 -1.27 -11.02
C ASN A 181 4.21 -0.65 -10.35
N SER A 182 4.37 -0.17 -9.13
CA SER A 182 3.29 0.43 -8.35
C SER A 182 3.15 1.93 -8.66
N SER A 183 2.12 2.56 -8.12
CA SER A 183 1.85 4.00 -8.25
C SER A 183 2.99 4.86 -7.72
N LEU A 184 3.17 6.04 -8.34
CA LEU A 184 4.21 6.99 -7.95
C LEU A 184 3.89 7.79 -6.68
N GLY A 185 2.61 7.81 -6.27
CA GLY A 185 2.12 8.63 -5.16
C GLY A 185 1.80 7.86 -3.88
N MET A 186 0.99 8.49 -3.02
CA MET A 186 0.51 7.92 -1.75
C MET A 186 -0.22 6.57 -1.87
N PRO A 187 -0.91 6.25 -2.97
CA PRO A 187 -1.52 4.93 -3.14
C PRO A 187 -0.54 3.77 -3.11
N PHE A 188 0.76 4.00 -3.32
CA PHE A 188 1.82 3.00 -3.27
C PHE A 188 1.75 2.11 -2.03
N ALA A 189 1.45 2.70 -0.87
CA ALA A 189 1.31 1.97 0.39
C ALA A 189 0.23 0.87 0.34
N THR A 190 -0.90 1.15 -0.32
CA THR A 190 -2.00 0.19 -0.50
C THR A 190 -1.68 -0.85 -1.59
N GLU A 191 -1.05 -0.42 -2.69
CA GLU A 191 -0.65 -1.32 -3.78
C GLU A 191 0.38 -2.34 -3.32
N MET A 192 1.35 -1.92 -2.50
CA MET A 192 2.34 -2.79 -1.88
C MET A 192 1.68 -3.93 -1.07
N LEU A 193 0.67 -3.60 -0.24
CA LEU A 193 -0.10 -4.61 0.51
C LEU A 193 -0.98 -5.48 -0.41
N THR A 194 -1.48 -4.94 -1.50
CA THR A 194 -2.25 -5.73 -2.47
C THR A 194 -1.34 -6.73 -3.17
N ALA A 195 -0.12 -6.33 -3.51
CA ALA A 195 0.88 -7.22 -4.10
C ALA A 195 1.22 -8.37 -3.14
N THR A 196 1.39 -8.11 -1.84
CA THR A 196 1.62 -9.19 -0.87
C THR A 196 0.48 -10.22 -0.83
N SER A 197 -0.78 -9.77 -0.91
CA SER A 197 -1.94 -10.66 -0.99
C SER A 197 -1.97 -11.46 -2.30
N MET A 198 -1.58 -10.86 -3.43
CA MET A 198 -1.54 -11.53 -4.73
C MET A 198 -0.47 -12.62 -4.82
N TYR A 199 0.68 -12.40 -4.22
CA TYR A 199 1.83 -13.32 -4.24
C TYR A 199 1.86 -14.26 -3.02
N HIS A 200 0.78 -14.32 -2.22
CA HIS A 200 0.67 -15.17 -1.02
C HIS A 200 1.82 -14.99 -0.01
N ILE A 201 2.33 -13.76 0.10
CA ILE A 201 3.41 -13.40 1.02
C ILE A 201 2.87 -13.41 2.45
N ARG A 202 3.60 -14.03 3.37
CA ARG A 202 3.23 -14.11 4.79
C ARG A 202 3.40 -12.74 5.44
N ILE A 203 2.28 -12.12 5.85
CA ILE A 203 2.25 -10.80 6.50
C ILE A 203 2.08 -10.96 7.99
N LYS A 204 2.86 -10.18 8.76
CA LYS A 204 2.67 -10.00 10.20
C LYS A 204 2.52 -8.51 10.52
N GLU A 205 1.54 -8.18 11.34
CA GLU A 205 1.36 -6.82 11.85
C GLU A 205 1.85 -6.76 13.30
N ILE A 206 2.65 -5.74 13.65
CA ILE A 206 3.12 -5.53 15.02
C ILE A 206 2.69 -4.17 15.56
N PRO A 207 2.39 -4.04 16.85
CA PRO A 207 2.21 -2.73 17.48
C PRO A 207 3.45 -1.88 17.30
N THR A 208 3.28 -0.63 16.83
CA THR A 208 4.38 0.34 16.74
C THR A 208 4.01 1.63 17.46
N SER A 209 4.98 2.22 18.14
CA SER A 209 4.81 3.52 18.77
C SER A 209 4.79 4.62 17.72
N TYR A 210 3.82 5.53 17.82
CA TYR A 210 3.62 6.60 16.86
C TYR A 210 3.57 7.95 17.57
N TYR A 211 4.50 8.83 17.21
CA TYR A 211 4.74 10.13 17.85
C TYR A 211 4.25 11.28 16.98
N LYS A 212 4.25 12.47 17.57
CA LYS A 212 3.96 13.70 16.84
C LYS A 212 5.08 13.98 15.83
N ARG A 213 4.69 14.31 14.61
CA ARG A 213 5.60 14.66 13.50
C ARG A 213 6.47 15.86 13.84
N MET A 214 7.75 15.77 13.50
CA MET A 214 8.67 16.91 13.47
C MET A 214 8.49 17.65 12.14
N GLY A 215 8.17 18.95 12.21
CA GLY A 215 7.92 19.77 11.00
C GLY A 215 6.47 19.79 10.52
N GLY A 216 6.23 20.46 9.39
CA GLY A 216 4.90 20.65 8.81
C GLY A 216 4.41 19.45 8.01
N THR A 217 3.09 19.26 7.94
CA THR A 217 2.51 18.24 7.05
C THR A 217 2.46 18.73 5.61
N LYS A 218 2.83 17.88 4.67
CA LYS A 218 2.76 18.12 3.22
C LYS A 218 1.56 17.39 2.58
N LEU A 219 0.82 16.62 3.38
CA LEU A 219 -0.33 15.85 2.92
C LEU A 219 -1.61 16.69 2.96
N ASN A 220 -2.41 16.56 1.91
CA ASN A 220 -3.78 17.03 1.89
C ASN A 220 -4.72 15.85 2.19
N PRO A 221 -5.31 15.77 3.40
CA PRO A 221 -6.07 14.59 3.83
C PRO A 221 -7.23 14.22 2.90
N ILE A 222 -7.93 15.22 2.36
CA ILE A 222 -9.08 15.00 1.46
C ILE A 222 -8.61 14.52 0.09
N GLN A 223 -7.64 15.23 -0.51
CA GLN A 223 -7.16 14.91 -1.85
C GLN A 223 -6.41 13.57 -1.89
N ASP A 224 -5.51 13.34 -0.93
CA ASP A 224 -4.73 12.11 -0.85
C ASP A 224 -5.62 10.94 -0.42
N GLY A 225 -6.57 11.14 0.52
CA GLY A 225 -7.56 10.15 0.90
C GLY A 225 -8.46 9.73 -0.28
N GLY A 226 -8.90 10.69 -1.10
CA GLY A 226 -9.66 10.42 -2.31
C GLY A 226 -8.86 9.63 -3.36
N ARG A 227 -7.57 9.94 -3.55
CA ARG A 227 -6.68 9.20 -4.44
C ARG A 227 -6.48 7.75 -3.96
N ILE A 228 -6.26 7.56 -2.66
CA ILE A 228 -6.12 6.23 -2.06
C ILE A 228 -7.41 5.43 -2.24
N LEU A 229 -8.57 6.00 -1.95
CA LEU A 229 -9.87 5.34 -2.14
C LEU A 229 -10.11 4.95 -3.61
N GLY A 230 -9.84 5.86 -4.54
CA GLY A 230 -9.94 5.57 -5.98
C GLY A 230 -9.01 4.43 -6.40
N THR A 231 -7.81 4.35 -5.81
CA THR A 231 -6.89 3.24 -6.06
C THR A 231 -7.39 1.94 -5.46
N ILE A 232 -7.96 1.93 -4.24
CA ILE A 232 -8.56 0.73 -3.65
C ILE A 232 -9.67 0.16 -4.57
N ILE A 233 -10.54 1.03 -5.10
CA ILE A 233 -11.61 0.62 -6.03
C ILE A 233 -11.03 0.04 -7.33
N ARG A 234 -9.99 0.68 -7.88
CA ARG A 234 -9.28 0.19 -9.07
C ARG A 234 -8.65 -1.17 -8.80
N LEU A 235 -7.93 -1.30 -7.70
CA LEU A 235 -7.29 -2.56 -7.29
C LEU A 235 -8.32 -3.67 -7.07
N MET A 236 -9.46 -3.37 -6.47
CA MET A 236 -10.56 -4.32 -6.33
C MET A 236 -11.04 -4.82 -7.69
N ARG A 237 -11.24 -3.91 -8.67
CA ARG A 237 -11.62 -4.26 -10.04
C ARG A 237 -10.59 -5.18 -10.70
N ASP A 238 -9.30 -4.88 -10.51
CA ASP A 238 -8.20 -5.55 -11.22
C ASP A 238 -7.80 -6.86 -10.53
N THR A 239 -7.91 -6.95 -9.19
CA THR A 239 -7.50 -8.14 -8.42
C THR A 239 -8.65 -9.06 -8.03
N ARG A 240 -9.88 -8.56 -7.97
CA ARG A 240 -11.10 -9.29 -7.57
C ARG A 240 -12.29 -8.91 -8.46
N PRO A 241 -12.16 -9.08 -9.78
CA PRO A 241 -13.17 -8.56 -10.73
C PRO A 241 -14.54 -9.15 -10.49
N LEU A 242 -14.66 -10.45 -10.18
CA LEU A 242 -15.95 -11.05 -9.87
C LEU A 242 -16.64 -10.34 -8.70
N SER A 243 -15.95 -10.13 -7.58
CA SER A 243 -16.54 -9.46 -6.41
C SER A 243 -16.92 -8.00 -6.72
N PHE A 244 -16.13 -7.30 -7.52
CA PHE A 244 -16.39 -5.92 -7.93
C PHE A 244 -17.68 -5.82 -8.76
N PHE A 245 -17.76 -6.57 -9.86
CA PHE A 245 -18.90 -6.53 -10.77
C PHE A 245 -20.15 -7.17 -10.17
N LEU A 246 -20.00 -8.22 -9.33
CA LEU A 246 -21.11 -8.85 -8.61
C LEU A 246 -21.78 -7.86 -7.67
N SER A 247 -21.01 -7.06 -6.92
CA SER A 247 -21.58 -6.07 -5.99
C SER A 247 -22.41 -5.00 -6.75
N ILE A 248 -21.90 -4.51 -7.88
CA ILE A 248 -22.61 -3.54 -8.71
C ILE A 248 -23.89 -4.16 -9.32
N GLY A 249 -23.75 -5.36 -9.90
CA GLY A 249 -24.86 -6.06 -10.54
C GLY A 249 -25.98 -6.40 -9.57
N LEU A 250 -25.64 -6.83 -8.34
CA LEU A 250 -26.65 -7.10 -7.29
C LEU A 250 -27.39 -5.84 -6.85
N VAL A 251 -26.70 -4.70 -6.74
CA VAL A 251 -27.35 -3.41 -6.44
C VAL A 251 -28.32 -3.03 -7.55
N MET A 252 -27.93 -3.16 -8.83
CA MET A 252 -28.80 -2.86 -9.96
C MET A 252 -30.03 -3.78 -9.98
N ILE A 253 -29.85 -5.09 -9.79
CA ILE A 253 -30.94 -6.06 -9.71
C ILE A 253 -31.87 -5.73 -8.54
N GLY A 254 -31.32 -5.40 -7.36
CA GLY A 254 -32.10 -5.03 -6.19
C GLY A 254 -32.97 -3.80 -6.42
N ILE A 255 -32.43 -2.73 -7.01
CA ILE A 255 -33.18 -1.51 -7.36
C ILE A 255 -34.22 -1.84 -8.43
N GLY A 256 -33.86 -2.58 -9.48
CA GLY A 256 -34.78 -3.00 -10.53
C GLY A 256 -35.93 -3.85 -9.98
N THR A 257 -35.64 -4.81 -9.10
CA THR A 257 -36.66 -5.65 -8.44
C THR A 257 -37.58 -4.82 -7.55
N PHE A 258 -37.03 -3.84 -6.82
CA PHE A 258 -37.85 -2.93 -5.99
C PHE A 258 -38.87 -2.18 -6.82
N PHE A 259 -38.47 -1.55 -7.93
CA PHE A 259 -39.43 -0.87 -8.84
C PHE A 259 -40.37 -1.85 -9.55
N GLY A 260 -39.92 -3.07 -9.88
CA GLY A 260 -40.73 -4.11 -10.48
C GLY A 260 -41.85 -4.57 -9.52
N ILE A 261 -41.54 -4.73 -8.25
CA ILE A 261 -42.55 -5.07 -7.22
C ILE A 261 -43.59 -3.95 -7.07
N GLU A 262 -43.18 -2.65 -7.06
CA GLU A 262 -44.11 -1.53 -7.02
C GLU A 262 -45.12 -1.57 -8.19
N VAL A 263 -44.61 -1.79 -9.41
CA VAL A 263 -45.47 -1.91 -10.61
C VAL A 263 -46.40 -3.10 -10.54
N LEU A 264 -45.91 -4.25 -10.04
CA LEU A 264 -46.72 -5.45 -9.89
C LEU A 264 -47.86 -5.22 -8.87
N LEU A 265 -47.57 -4.60 -7.72
CA LEU A 265 -48.56 -4.29 -6.70
C LEU A 265 -49.62 -3.31 -7.22
N ASP A 266 -49.23 -2.31 -8.01
CA ASP A 266 -50.14 -1.37 -8.66
C ASP A 266 -51.07 -2.09 -9.67
N TYR A 267 -50.52 -2.96 -10.51
CA TYR A 267 -51.25 -3.79 -11.44
C TYR A 267 -52.26 -4.71 -10.76
N LEU A 268 -51.88 -5.35 -9.61
CA LEU A 268 -52.83 -6.20 -8.87
C LEU A 268 -54.01 -5.46 -8.26
N LYS A 269 -53.86 -4.15 -8.03
CA LYS A 269 -54.93 -3.28 -7.50
C LYS A 269 -55.83 -2.69 -8.60
N THR A 270 -55.22 -2.29 -9.70
CA THR A 270 -55.89 -1.51 -10.76
C THR A 270 -56.19 -2.29 -12.01
N HIS A 271 -55.61 -3.50 -12.16
CA HIS A 271 -55.62 -4.32 -13.38
C HIS A 271 -55.12 -3.60 -14.63
N THR A 272 -54.38 -2.49 -14.45
CA THR A 272 -53.81 -1.69 -15.55
C THR A 272 -52.35 -1.38 -15.26
N VAL A 273 -51.52 -1.30 -16.31
CA VAL A 273 -50.11 -0.91 -16.16
C VAL A 273 -50.00 0.59 -16.30
N SER A 274 -50.18 1.32 -15.20
CA SER A 274 -50.25 2.80 -15.20
C SER A 274 -48.85 3.43 -15.31
N ARG A 275 -47.77 2.70 -14.91
CA ARG A 275 -46.36 3.21 -14.81
C ARG A 275 -45.43 2.56 -15.83
N ILE A 276 -45.76 2.69 -17.13
CA ILE A 276 -44.95 2.08 -18.21
C ILE A 276 -43.46 2.46 -18.15
N PRO A 277 -43.03 3.74 -17.92
CA PRO A 277 -41.63 4.09 -17.83
C PRO A 277 -40.90 3.37 -16.66
N THR A 278 -41.56 3.20 -15.51
CA THR A 278 -41.00 2.49 -14.34
C THR A 278 -40.85 1.00 -14.63
N SER A 279 -41.81 0.39 -15.35
CA SER A 279 -41.72 -1.01 -15.77
C SER A 279 -40.50 -1.25 -16.68
N ILE A 280 -40.29 -0.37 -17.66
CA ILE A 280 -39.14 -0.44 -18.57
C ILE A 280 -37.83 -0.25 -17.80
N LEU A 281 -37.76 0.73 -16.90
CA LEU A 281 -36.59 0.96 -16.04
C LEU A 281 -36.25 -0.26 -15.18
N SER A 282 -37.25 -0.88 -14.57
CA SER A 282 -37.11 -2.10 -13.76
C SER A 282 -36.46 -3.22 -14.56
N VAL A 283 -37.00 -3.55 -15.74
CA VAL A 283 -36.47 -4.60 -16.60
C VAL A 283 -35.04 -4.26 -17.06
N LEU A 284 -34.81 -3.00 -17.48
CA LEU A 284 -33.51 -2.53 -17.91
C LEU A 284 -32.45 -2.71 -16.82
N LEU A 285 -32.74 -2.31 -15.57
CA LEU A 285 -31.84 -2.43 -14.45
C LEU A 285 -31.52 -3.89 -14.14
N ILE A 286 -32.50 -4.79 -14.17
CA ILE A 286 -32.28 -6.23 -13.96
C ILE A 286 -31.39 -6.81 -15.05
N VAL A 287 -31.68 -6.54 -16.33
CA VAL A 287 -30.89 -7.04 -17.45
C VAL A 287 -29.44 -6.53 -17.40
N LEU A 288 -29.26 -5.22 -17.18
CA LEU A 288 -27.92 -4.63 -17.04
C LEU A 288 -27.18 -5.19 -15.81
N GLY A 289 -27.88 -5.46 -14.72
CA GLY A 289 -27.30 -6.09 -13.53
C GLY A 289 -26.80 -7.51 -13.83
N VAL A 290 -27.57 -8.32 -14.53
CA VAL A 290 -27.15 -9.67 -14.98
C VAL A 290 -25.96 -9.61 -15.94
N GLN A 291 -25.99 -8.67 -16.91
CA GLN A 291 -24.86 -8.45 -17.81
C GLN A 291 -23.58 -8.03 -17.07
N THR A 292 -23.71 -7.15 -16.07
CA THR A 292 -22.59 -6.72 -15.24
C THR A 292 -21.97 -7.89 -14.47
N ILE A 293 -22.78 -8.79 -13.91
CA ILE A 293 -22.31 -10.01 -13.25
C ILE A 293 -21.58 -10.94 -14.26
N SER A 294 -22.13 -11.11 -15.45
CA SER A 294 -21.51 -11.91 -16.52
C SER A 294 -20.13 -11.35 -16.93
N LEU A 295 -19.98 -10.03 -17.04
CA LEU A 295 -18.69 -9.38 -17.28
C LEU A 295 -17.70 -9.67 -16.14
N GLY A 296 -18.17 -9.71 -14.90
CA GLY A 296 -17.37 -10.07 -13.73
C GLY A 296 -16.82 -11.49 -13.81
N LEU A 297 -17.66 -12.45 -14.19
CA LEU A 297 -17.26 -13.84 -14.38
C LEU A 297 -16.20 -13.98 -15.48
N ILE A 298 -16.41 -13.36 -16.63
CA ILE A 298 -15.45 -13.39 -17.76
C ILE A 298 -14.11 -12.77 -17.34
N SER A 299 -14.14 -11.62 -16.68
CA SER A 299 -12.94 -10.93 -16.21
C SER A 299 -12.14 -11.78 -15.21
N ASP A 300 -12.83 -12.50 -14.32
CA ASP A 300 -12.19 -13.39 -13.35
C ASP A 300 -11.53 -14.61 -14.02
N MET A 301 -12.20 -15.18 -15.00
CA MET A 301 -11.64 -16.29 -15.81
C MET A 301 -10.38 -15.86 -16.57
N ILE A 302 -10.37 -14.67 -17.17
CA ILE A 302 -9.22 -14.13 -17.89
C ILE A 302 -8.05 -13.88 -16.93
N LYS A 303 -8.33 -13.30 -15.76
CA LYS A 303 -7.33 -13.06 -14.72
C LYS A 303 -6.66 -14.37 -14.29
N ASN A 304 -7.44 -15.39 -13.95
CA ASN A 304 -6.91 -16.68 -13.47
C ASN A 304 -6.03 -17.35 -14.52
N LYS A 305 -6.44 -17.33 -15.80
CA LYS A 305 -5.63 -17.87 -16.91
C LYS A 305 -4.29 -17.14 -17.11
N ASN A 306 -4.25 -15.83 -16.88
CA ASN A 306 -3.00 -15.05 -16.97
C ASN A 306 -2.09 -15.26 -15.76
N TYR A 307 -2.65 -15.62 -14.61
CA TYR A 307 -1.90 -15.93 -13.38
C TYR A 307 -1.14 -17.24 -13.52
N ASP A 308 -1.81 -18.29 -14.01
CA ASP A 308 -1.18 -19.60 -14.25
C ASP A 308 0.01 -19.50 -15.21
N LYS A 309 -0.08 -18.68 -16.27
CA LYS A 309 1.02 -18.47 -17.21
C LYS A 309 2.27 -17.83 -16.57
N ARG A 310 2.12 -16.93 -15.59
CA ARG A 310 3.24 -16.27 -14.94
C ARG A 310 4.03 -17.20 -14.00
N ILE A 311 3.36 -18.16 -13.38
CA ILE A 311 3.98 -19.17 -12.53
C ILE A 311 4.85 -20.14 -13.38
N PHE A 312 4.38 -20.52 -14.58
CA PHE A 312 5.11 -21.41 -15.47
C PHE A 312 6.35 -20.80 -16.16
N PHE A 313 6.51 -19.49 -16.18
CA PHE A 313 7.66 -18.79 -16.78
C PHE A 313 8.63 -18.21 -15.75
N SER A 314 8.45 -18.47 -14.45
CA SER A 314 9.34 -18.05 -13.36
C SER A 314 10.26 -19.15 -12.82
N GLU A 315 10.22 -20.34 -13.43
CA GLU A 315 11.22 -21.41 -13.28
C GLU A 315 12.26 -21.30 -14.42
#